data_b287e5ddcd682fbb52c449d9a4e7efc0
#
_entry.id   b287e5ddcd682fbb52c449d9a4e7efc0
#
_cell.length_a   1.000
_cell.length_b   1.000
_cell.length_c   1.000
_cell.angle_alpha   90.00
_cell.angle_beta   90.00
_cell.angle_gamma   90.00
#
_symmetry.space_group_name_H-M   'P 1'
#
loop_
_entity.id
_entity.type
_entity.pdbx_description
1 polymer ?
#
loop_
_entity_poly.entity_id
_entity_poly.type
_entity_poly.pdbx_seq_one_letter_code
_entity_poly.pdbx_strand_id
1 'polypeptide(L)'
;DAVCGCGNIGCSEAVASGKALRRQLKAVHPDVPISEVFTRCAHEPFVRQWLDYVAAAMASAINILDPAAVIVGGGVTQTAGFPRKELEAAVFRMARKPMPAEDLTLYYAKPGHHNGVLGAALYAFDESSRLCVSPAN
;
A
#
# COMPACT_ATOMS: atom_id res chain seq x y z
N ASP A 1 10.14 11.23 -14.54
CA ASP A 1 10.03 12.69 -14.37
C ASP A 1 8.95 13.13 -13.37
N ALA A 2 8.37 12.19 -12.60
CA ALA A 2 7.34 12.54 -11.61
C ALA A 2 7.97 13.16 -10.36
N VAL A 3 7.64 14.44 -10.10
CA VAL A 3 8.09 15.16 -8.91
C VAL A 3 7.28 14.70 -7.70
N CYS A 4 7.99 14.30 -6.64
CA CYS A 4 7.43 13.91 -5.36
C CYS A 4 7.19 15.14 -4.45
N GLY A 5 6.29 15.01 -3.48
CA GLY A 5 6.06 16.03 -2.46
C GLY A 5 7.28 16.32 -1.56
N CYS A 6 8.27 15.43 -1.53
CA CYS A 6 9.55 15.65 -0.83
C CYS A 6 10.57 16.49 -1.63
N GLY A 7 10.26 16.87 -2.87
CA GLY A 7 11.14 17.60 -3.78
C GLY A 7 12.01 16.73 -4.71
N ASN A 8 12.13 15.44 -4.45
CA ASN A 8 12.87 14.52 -5.33
C ASN A 8 12.05 14.11 -6.55
N ILE A 9 12.73 13.59 -7.57
CA ILE A 9 12.13 13.04 -8.79
C ILE A 9 12.19 11.50 -8.71
N GLY A 10 11.13 10.82 -9.17
CA GLY A 10 11.09 9.37 -9.31
C GLY A 10 10.81 8.57 -8.02
N CYS A 11 10.40 9.22 -6.94
CA CYS A 11 9.93 8.49 -5.74
C CYS A 11 8.69 7.64 -6.05
N SER A 12 8.59 6.46 -5.45
CA SER A 12 7.40 5.59 -5.56
C SER A 12 6.11 6.32 -5.18
N GLU A 13 6.13 7.20 -4.17
CA GLU A 13 4.97 8.01 -3.77
C GLU A 13 4.45 8.90 -4.91
N ALA A 14 5.33 9.41 -5.77
CA ALA A 14 4.93 10.29 -6.87
C ALA A 14 4.03 9.59 -7.91
N VAL A 15 4.06 8.25 -7.97
CA VAL A 15 3.31 7.44 -8.94
C VAL A 15 2.38 6.42 -8.31
N ALA A 16 2.69 5.90 -7.10
CA ALA A 16 1.95 4.81 -6.43
C ALA A 16 1.02 5.30 -5.30
N SER A 17 1.00 6.59 -4.98
CA SER A 17 0.15 7.11 -3.89
C SER A 17 -1.29 7.37 -4.32
N GLY A 18 -2.20 7.51 -3.34
CA GLY A 18 -3.56 7.98 -3.59
C GLY A 18 -3.63 9.39 -4.17
N LYS A 19 -2.61 10.24 -3.90
CA LYS A 19 -2.46 11.56 -4.49
C LYS A 19 -2.14 11.46 -6.00
N ALA A 20 -1.29 10.51 -6.37
CA ALA A 20 -0.96 10.23 -7.77
C ALA A 20 -2.19 9.72 -8.53
N LEU A 21 -2.94 8.78 -7.96
CA LEU A 21 -4.18 8.26 -8.53
C LEU A 21 -5.22 9.38 -8.74
N ARG A 22 -5.41 10.24 -7.73
CA ARG A 22 -6.33 11.40 -7.84
C ARG A 22 -5.91 12.37 -8.93
N ARG A 23 -4.61 12.62 -9.09
CA ARG A 23 -4.09 13.51 -10.14
C ARG A 23 -4.40 12.95 -11.52
N GLN A 24 -4.19 11.66 -11.74
CA GLN A 24 -4.48 11.00 -13.02
C GLN A 24 -5.98 10.95 -13.31
N LEU A 25 -6.79 10.61 -12.30
CA LEU A 25 -8.24 10.64 -12.43
C LEU A 25 -8.75 12.00 -12.86
N LYS A 26 -8.29 13.08 -12.22
CA LYS A 26 -8.71 14.45 -12.58
C LYS A 26 -8.29 14.86 -13.97
N ALA A 27 -7.19 14.35 -14.48
CA ALA A 27 -6.72 14.65 -15.84
C ALA A 27 -7.59 13.99 -16.92
N VAL A 28 -8.17 12.81 -16.64
CA VAL A 28 -8.96 12.04 -17.62
C VAL A 28 -10.46 12.18 -17.38
N HIS A 29 -10.88 12.17 -16.12
CA HIS A 29 -12.29 12.21 -15.70
C HIS A 29 -12.48 13.24 -14.56
N PRO A 30 -12.46 14.55 -14.85
CA PRO A 30 -12.50 15.62 -13.85
C PRO A 30 -13.76 15.59 -12.96
N ASP A 31 -14.88 15.07 -13.48
CA ASP A 31 -16.17 15.01 -12.80
C ASP A 31 -16.36 13.75 -11.95
N VAL A 32 -15.42 12.79 -11.98
CA VAL A 32 -15.52 11.56 -11.20
C VAL A 32 -14.86 11.77 -9.84
N PRO A 33 -15.59 11.56 -8.73
CA PRO A 33 -15.00 11.63 -7.40
C PRO A 33 -14.04 10.45 -7.16
N ILE A 34 -12.99 10.69 -6.39
CA ILE A 34 -11.98 9.66 -6.10
C ILE A 34 -12.57 8.42 -5.42
N SER A 35 -13.66 8.58 -4.67
CA SER A 35 -14.39 7.48 -4.04
C SER A 35 -15.02 6.49 -5.03
N GLU A 36 -15.18 6.88 -6.28
CA GLU A 36 -15.79 6.07 -7.33
C GLU A 36 -14.78 5.58 -8.39
N VAL A 37 -13.48 5.85 -8.20
CA VAL A 37 -12.45 5.53 -9.19
C VAL A 37 -12.43 4.05 -9.58
N PHE A 38 -12.56 3.15 -8.63
CA PHE A 38 -12.52 1.71 -8.91
C PHE A 38 -13.86 1.10 -9.34
N THR A 39 -14.97 1.82 -9.16
CA THR A 39 -16.29 1.38 -9.65
C THR A 39 -16.59 1.88 -11.05
N ARG A 40 -16.11 3.08 -11.40
CA ARG A 40 -16.39 3.72 -12.69
C ARG A 40 -15.23 3.65 -13.69
N CYS A 41 -13.99 3.60 -13.18
CA CYS A 41 -12.78 3.69 -14.00
C CYS A 41 -11.88 2.46 -13.84
N ALA A 42 -12.38 1.32 -13.32
CA ALA A 42 -11.59 0.12 -13.03
C ALA A 42 -10.77 -0.39 -14.24
N HIS A 43 -11.28 -0.24 -15.44
CA HIS A 43 -10.65 -0.73 -16.68
C HIS A 43 -9.75 0.30 -17.37
N GLU A 44 -9.69 1.52 -16.85
CA GLU A 44 -8.90 2.59 -17.43
C GLU A 44 -7.38 2.28 -17.34
N PRO A 45 -6.62 2.63 -18.39
CA PRO A 45 -5.18 2.36 -18.41
C PRO A 45 -4.41 2.96 -17.23
N PHE A 46 -4.80 4.17 -16.78
CA PHE A 46 -4.13 4.82 -15.66
C PHE A 46 -4.35 4.10 -14.33
N VAL A 47 -5.51 3.43 -14.13
CA VAL A 47 -5.77 2.64 -12.92
C VAL A 47 -4.90 1.39 -12.91
N ARG A 48 -4.78 0.71 -14.05
CA ARG A 48 -3.89 -0.47 -14.19
C ARG A 48 -2.43 -0.09 -13.95
N GLN A 49 -1.99 0.99 -14.58
CA GLN A 49 -0.62 1.50 -14.40
C GLN A 49 -0.34 1.87 -12.94
N TRP A 50 -1.30 2.53 -12.28
CA TRP A 50 -1.17 2.85 -10.86
C TRP A 50 -1.07 1.59 -10.00
N LEU A 51 -1.87 0.55 -10.26
CA LEU A 51 -1.78 -0.75 -9.57
C LEU A 51 -0.41 -1.40 -9.77
N ASP A 52 0.13 -1.37 -10.99
CA ASP A 52 1.46 -1.91 -11.27
C ASP A 52 2.56 -1.15 -10.50
N TYR A 53 2.47 0.16 -10.37
CA TYR A 53 3.42 0.93 -9.54
C TYR A 53 3.30 0.58 -8.04
N VAL A 54 2.08 0.43 -7.52
CA VAL A 54 1.86 -0.01 -6.14
C VAL A 54 2.44 -1.41 -5.93
N ALA A 55 2.15 -2.34 -6.85
CA ALA A 55 2.65 -3.71 -6.78
C ALA A 55 4.18 -3.76 -6.87
N ALA A 56 4.81 -2.96 -7.73
CA ALA A 56 6.26 -2.88 -7.84
C ALA A 56 6.92 -2.37 -6.55
N ALA A 57 6.34 -1.33 -5.93
CA ALA A 57 6.83 -0.82 -4.66
C ALA A 57 6.71 -1.85 -3.53
N MET A 58 5.57 -2.55 -3.46
CA MET A 58 5.34 -3.64 -2.50
C MET A 58 6.31 -4.80 -2.74
N ALA A 59 6.42 -5.29 -3.97
CA ALA A 59 7.30 -6.40 -4.31
C ALA A 59 8.77 -6.07 -4.05
N SER A 60 9.20 -4.83 -4.26
CA SER A 60 10.56 -4.39 -3.90
C SER A 60 10.82 -4.52 -2.41
N ALA A 61 9.90 -4.05 -1.57
CA ALA A 61 10.01 -4.20 -0.12
C ALA A 61 9.97 -5.68 0.31
N ILE A 62 9.07 -6.47 -0.27
CA ILE A 62 8.95 -7.91 -0.01
C ILE A 62 10.25 -8.64 -0.37
N ASN A 63 10.84 -8.35 -1.52
CA ASN A 63 12.07 -8.99 -1.99
C ASN A 63 13.30 -8.63 -1.14
N ILE A 64 13.28 -7.48 -0.45
CA ILE A 64 14.39 -7.03 0.42
C ILE A 64 14.22 -7.56 1.84
N LEU A 65 12.99 -7.51 2.38
CA LEU A 65 12.71 -7.79 3.78
C LEU A 65 12.34 -9.25 4.06
N ASP A 66 11.96 -9.99 3.03
CA ASP A 66 11.53 -11.39 3.11
C ASP A 66 10.48 -11.66 4.21
N PRO A 67 9.36 -10.90 4.25
CA PRO A 67 8.37 -11.04 5.31
C PRO A 67 7.46 -12.25 5.04
N ALA A 68 7.09 -13.00 6.09
CA ALA A 68 6.07 -14.04 6.00
C ALA A 68 4.65 -13.48 5.72
N ALA A 69 4.41 -12.23 6.11
CA ALA A 69 3.11 -11.58 5.93
C ALA A 69 3.24 -10.08 5.66
N VAL A 70 2.36 -9.56 4.81
CA VAL A 70 2.21 -8.13 4.54
C VAL A 70 0.78 -7.70 4.83
N ILE A 71 0.59 -6.64 5.59
CA ILE A 71 -0.71 -6.07 5.88
C ILE A 71 -0.91 -4.82 5.02
N VAL A 72 -1.86 -4.89 4.11
CA VAL A 72 -2.21 -3.78 3.19
C VAL A 72 -3.33 -2.96 3.82
N GLY A 73 -3.11 -1.67 4.02
CA GLY A 73 -4.07 -0.77 4.65
C GLY A 73 -4.01 0.65 4.11
N GLY A 74 -4.88 1.50 4.64
CA GLY A 74 -4.97 2.92 4.29
C GLY A 74 -6.24 3.29 3.54
N GLY A 75 -6.46 4.60 3.34
CA GLY A 75 -7.72 5.12 2.80
C GLY A 75 -8.07 4.63 1.40
N VAL A 76 -7.07 4.44 0.53
CA VAL A 76 -7.30 3.98 -0.85
C VAL A 76 -7.82 2.54 -0.88
N THR A 77 -7.32 1.67 0.00
CA THR A 77 -7.75 0.25 0.05
C THR A 77 -9.18 0.07 0.59
N GLN A 78 -9.73 1.13 1.20
CA GLN A 78 -11.11 1.17 1.71
C GLN A 78 -12.09 1.76 0.69
N THR A 79 -11.60 2.24 -0.45
CA THR A 79 -12.45 2.76 -1.52
C THR A 79 -13.29 1.65 -2.13
N ALA A 80 -14.57 1.91 -2.40
CA ALA A 80 -15.47 0.95 -3.01
C ALA A 80 -14.91 0.42 -4.34
N GLY A 81 -14.98 -0.90 -4.52
CA GLY A 81 -14.47 -1.55 -5.73
C GLY A 81 -12.94 -1.68 -5.79
N PHE A 82 -12.20 -1.41 -4.70
CA PHE A 82 -10.75 -1.56 -4.68
C PHE A 82 -10.33 -2.95 -5.19
N PRO A 83 -9.48 -3.04 -6.23
CA PRO A 83 -9.16 -4.28 -6.95
C PRO A 83 -8.11 -5.11 -6.22
N ARG A 84 -8.53 -5.76 -5.12
CA ARG A 84 -7.63 -6.55 -4.25
C ARG A 84 -6.97 -7.71 -5.00
N LYS A 85 -7.75 -8.49 -5.76
CA LYS A 85 -7.24 -9.66 -6.50
C LYS A 85 -6.23 -9.26 -7.56
N GLU A 86 -6.48 -8.17 -8.26
CA GLU A 86 -5.58 -7.62 -9.28
C GLU A 86 -4.27 -7.13 -8.66
N LEU A 87 -4.35 -6.45 -7.50
CA LEU A 87 -3.16 -6.03 -6.76
C LEU A 87 -2.36 -7.25 -6.27
N GLU A 88 -3.01 -8.24 -5.65
CA GLU A 88 -2.37 -9.48 -5.21
C GLU A 88 -1.66 -10.19 -6.36
N ALA A 89 -2.37 -10.39 -7.48
CA ALA A 89 -1.79 -11.02 -8.67
C ALA A 89 -0.57 -10.26 -9.20
N ALA A 90 -0.62 -8.92 -9.18
CA ALA A 90 0.49 -8.08 -9.61
C ALA A 90 1.69 -8.19 -8.64
N VAL A 91 1.45 -8.19 -7.33
CA VAL A 91 2.51 -8.35 -6.32
C VAL A 91 3.18 -9.72 -6.46
N PHE A 92 2.42 -10.81 -6.50
CA PHE A 92 2.98 -12.16 -6.66
C PHE A 92 3.68 -12.37 -8.01
N ARG A 93 3.26 -11.68 -9.06
CA ARG A 93 3.97 -11.69 -10.35
C ARG A 93 5.35 -11.05 -10.25
N MET A 94 5.51 -10.00 -9.43
CA MET A 94 6.74 -9.21 -9.28
C MET A 94 7.63 -9.68 -8.13
N ALA A 95 7.07 -10.39 -7.15
CA ALA A 95 7.86 -10.98 -6.06
C ALA A 95 8.77 -12.09 -6.59
N ARG A 96 9.97 -12.17 -6.00
CA ARG A 96 10.98 -13.17 -6.38
C ARG A 96 10.51 -14.59 -6.05
N LYS A 97 10.75 -15.51 -6.95
CA LYS A 97 10.40 -16.94 -6.81
C LYS A 97 11.65 -17.80 -6.63
N PRO A 98 11.59 -18.92 -5.91
CA PRO A 98 10.42 -19.40 -5.14
C PRO A 98 10.14 -18.51 -3.90
N MET A 99 11.16 -17.99 -3.27
CA MET A 99 11.07 -17.18 -2.07
C MET A 99 11.29 -15.70 -2.38
N PRO A 100 10.56 -14.80 -1.76
CA PRO A 100 9.54 -14.97 -0.70
C PRO A 100 8.12 -15.32 -1.21
N ALA A 101 7.90 -15.39 -2.53
CA ALA A 101 6.55 -15.45 -3.09
C ALA A 101 5.72 -16.66 -2.62
N GLU A 102 6.34 -17.84 -2.39
CA GLU A 102 5.61 -19.06 -2.02
C GLU A 102 5.10 -19.05 -0.58
N ASP A 103 5.82 -18.38 0.34
CA ASP A 103 5.46 -18.35 1.76
C ASP A 103 4.77 -17.04 2.17
N LEU A 104 4.64 -16.08 1.24
CA LEU A 104 4.06 -14.78 1.52
C LEU A 104 2.55 -14.84 1.65
N THR A 105 2.02 -14.27 2.72
CA THR A 105 0.58 -14.03 2.89
C THR A 105 0.26 -12.54 2.88
N LEU A 106 -0.70 -12.14 2.05
CA LEU A 106 -1.23 -10.76 2.02
C LEU A 106 -2.53 -10.66 2.82
N TYR A 107 -2.57 -9.75 3.77
CA TYR A 107 -3.76 -9.42 4.55
C TYR A 107 -4.21 -8.00 4.25
N TYR A 108 -5.52 -7.75 4.33
CA TYR A 108 -6.08 -6.40 4.26
C TYR A 108 -6.56 -5.96 5.63
N ALA A 109 -6.12 -4.77 6.05
CA ALA A 109 -6.59 -4.19 7.30
C ALA A 109 -8.12 -3.99 7.26
N LYS A 110 -8.78 -4.27 8.37
CA LYS A 110 -10.21 -3.96 8.53
C LYS A 110 -10.41 -2.44 8.39
N PRO A 111 -11.55 -2.00 7.81
CA PRO A 111 -11.85 -0.58 7.77
C PRO A 111 -11.84 0.04 9.17
N GLY A 112 -11.17 1.18 9.33
CA GLY A 112 -11.11 1.89 10.61
C GLY A 112 -10.21 3.11 10.53
N HIS A 113 -10.75 4.27 10.95
CA HIS A 113 -10.01 5.54 10.93
C HIS A 113 -8.90 5.61 12.00
N HIS A 114 -8.97 4.74 13.01
CA HIS A 114 -8.06 4.75 14.15
C HIS A 114 -7.02 3.63 14.15
N ASN A 115 -6.97 2.78 13.12
CA ASN A 115 -6.07 1.63 13.07
C ASN A 115 -4.60 2.01 13.29
N GLY A 116 -4.14 3.11 12.68
CA GLY A 116 -2.77 3.59 12.84
C GLY A 116 -2.48 4.08 14.26
N VAL A 117 -3.41 4.82 14.84
CA VAL A 117 -3.28 5.34 16.23
C VAL A 117 -3.30 4.20 17.23
N LEU A 118 -4.22 3.25 17.05
CA LEU A 118 -4.32 2.08 17.93
C LEU A 118 -3.06 1.21 17.82
N GLY A 119 -2.57 0.96 16.61
CA GLY A 119 -1.34 0.19 16.40
C GLY A 119 -0.12 0.86 17.03
N ALA A 120 0.03 2.17 16.89
CA ALA A 120 1.11 2.93 17.52
C ALA A 120 1.02 2.88 19.05
N ALA A 121 -0.19 3.02 19.63
CA ALA A 121 -0.41 2.95 21.07
C ALA A 121 -0.08 1.53 21.62
N LEU A 122 -0.51 0.48 20.94
CA LEU A 122 -0.21 -0.90 21.34
C LEU A 122 1.29 -1.19 21.27
N TYR A 123 1.97 -0.72 20.22
CA TYR A 123 3.41 -0.86 20.08
C TYR A 123 4.16 -0.14 21.21
N ALA A 124 3.79 1.11 21.50
CA ALA A 124 4.42 1.89 22.58
C ALA A 124 4.21 1.22 23.96
N PHE A 125 3.03 0.64 24.20
CA PHE A 125 2.74 -0.10 25.42
C PHE A 125 3.57 -1.37 25.55
N ASP A 126 3.70 -2.17 24.48
CA ASP A 126 4.52 -3.38 24.47
C ASP A 126 6.01 -3.05 24.70
N GLU A 127 6.54 -2.06 24.02
CA GLU A 127 7.93 -1.62 24.21
C GLU A 127 8.22 -1.11 25.62
N SER A 128 7.31 -0.31 26.19
CA SER A 128 7.45 0.16 27.58
C SER A 128 7.47 -0.99 28.58
N SER A 129 6.65 -2.01 28.34
CA SER A 129 6.61 -3.22 29.20
C SER A 129 7.92 -4.01 29.13
N ARG A 130 8.53 -4.11 27.94
CA ARG A 130 9.84 -4.79 27.74
C ARG A 130 10.98 -4.04 28.45
N LEU A 131 10.99 -2.71 28.39
CA LEU A 131 12.01 -1.89 29.03
C LEU A 131 11.93 -1.97 30.58
N CYS A 132 10.72 -2.12 31.14
CA CYS A 132 10.55 -2.29 32.60
C CYS A 132 10.98 -3.64 33.14
N VAL A 133 11.13 -4.67 32.28
CA VAL A 133 11.48 -6.04 32.70
C VAL A 133 12.99 -6.32 32.54
N SER A 134 13.76 -5.41 31.96
CA SER A 134 15.22 -5.58 31.87
C SER A 134 15.85 -5.42 33.26
N PRO A 135 16.43 -6.46 33.87
CA PRO A 135 17.09 -6.33 35.16
C PRO A 135 18.29 -5.37 35.00
N ALA A 136 18.37 -4.40 35.88
CA ALA A 136 19.58 -3.61 36.03
C ALA A 136 20.74 -4.55 36.39
N ASN A 137 21.72 -4.64 35.51
CA ASN A 137 23.02 -5.24 35.80
C ASN A 137 23.87 -4.29 36.65
#